data_1d3bb553356351da5c898c76feb53a2d
#
_entry.id   1d3bb553356351da5c898c76feb53a2d
#
_cell.length_a   1.000
_cell.length_b   1.000
_cell.length_c   1.000
_cell.angle_alpha   90.00
_cell.angle_beta   90.00
_cell.angle_gamma   90.00
#
_symmetry.space_group_name_H-M   'P 1'
#
loop_
_entity.id
_entity.type
_entity.pdbx_description
1 polymer ?
#
loop_
_entity_poly.entity_id
_entity_poly.type
_entity_poly.pdbx_seq_one_letter_code
_entity_poly.pdbx_strand_id
1 'polypeptide(L)'
;MEIWINPACSKCRSALTLLDAEGAEYTVRRYLEDVPSEAEIREVLERLGLEPWDITRTSDPLAKETGVRDLPREATEPARQAWIAHLATHPKLIQRPIITAEDGTALIARSDEAVHEALSRRG
;
A
#
# COMPACT_ATOMS: atom_id res chain seq x y z
N MET A 1 9.44 11.23 2.52
CA MET A 1 8.54 10.15 2.97
C MET A 1 7.12 10.43 2.50
N GLU A 2 6.45 9.40 2.00
CA GLU A 2 5.05 9.48 1.60
C GLU A 2 4.26 8.36 2.27
N ILE A 3 3.03 8.64 2.67
CA ILE A 3 2.15 7.63 3.24
C ILE A 3 0.82 7.57 2.46
N TRP A 4 0.44 6.37 2.04
CA TRP A 4 -0.86 6.12 1.42
C TRP A 4 -1.83 5.67 2.51
N ILE A 5 -2.93 6.38 2.65
CA ILE A 5 -3.90 6.13 3.71
C ILE A 5 -5.34 6.03 3.19
N ASN A 6 -6.15 5.33 3.99
CA ASN A 6 -7.59 5.46 4.00
C ASN A 6 -7.95 6.16 5.33
N PRO A 7 -8.53 7.38 5.32
CA PRO A 7 -8.82 8.12 6.56
C PRO A 7 -9.74 7.38 7.53
N ALA A 8 -10.56 6.46 7.03
CA ALA A 8 -11.45 5.66 7.86
C ALA A 8 -10.76 4.47 8.54
N CYS A 9 -9.51 4.17 8.18
CA CYS A 9 -8.76 3.04 8.73
C CYS A 9 -8.06 3.43 10.03
N SER A 10 -8.32 2.69 11.12
CA SER A 10 -7.68 2.95 12.42
C SER A 10 -6.16 2.81 12.38
N LYS A 11 -5.65 1.84 11.62
CA LYS A 11 -4.20 1.62 11.47
C LYS A 11 -3.53 2.80 10.75
N CYS A 12 -4.22 3.40 9.78
CA CYS A 12 -3.73 4.61 9.10
C CYS A 12 -3.67 5.79 10.07
N ARG A 13 -4.72 5.98 10.87
CA ARG A 13 -4.74 7.06 11.87
C ARG A 13 -3.67 6.87 12.93
N SER A 14 -3.46 5.65 13.40
CA SER A 14 -2.40 5.34 14.36
C SER A 14 -1.01 5.63 13.79
N ALA A 15 -0.78 5.29 12.52
CA ALA A 15 0.49 5.57 11.86
C ALA A 15 0.76 7.08 11.76
N LEU A 16 -0.25 7.87 11.38
CA LEU A 16 -0.12 9.33 11.31
C LEU A 16 0.18 9.93 12.69
N THR A 17 -0.50 9.47 13.73
CA THR A 17 -0.28 9.94 15.10
C THR A 17 1.17 9.70 15.51
N LEU A 18 1.69 8.51 15.22
CA LEU A 18 3.07 8.16 15.58
C LEU A 18 4.09 8.97 14.77
N LEU A 19 3.87 9.14 13.45
CA LEU A 19 4.74 9.95 12.62
C LEU A 19 4.80 11.40 13.13
N ASP A 20 3.67 11.96 13.52
CA ASP A 20 3.60 13.32 14.07
C ASP A 20 4.32 13.41 15.42
N ALA A 21 4.14 12.41 16.29
CA ALA A 21 4.82 12.36 17.58
C ALA A 21 6.35 12.30 17.44
N GLU A 22 6.83 11.64 16.40
CA GLU A 22 8.26 11.52 16.10
C GLU A 22 8.82 12.73 15.31
N GLY A 23 7.98 13.72 15.00
CA GLY A 23 8.38 14.91 14.25
C GLY A 23 8.76 14.62 12.80
N ALA A 24 8.22 13.57 12.22
CA ALA A 24 8.54 13.18 10.84
C ALA A 24 7.93 14.15 9.82
N GLU A 25 8.68 14.41 8.75
CA GLU A 25 8.17 15.13 7.59
C GLU A 25 7.69 14.13 6.56
N TYR A 26 6.43 14.25 6.13
CA TYR A 26 5.83 13.34 5.18
C TYR A 26 4.71 14.01 4.40
N THR A 27 4.40 13.45 3.24
CA THR A 27 3.21 13.80 2.47
C THR A 27 2.19 12.69 2.57
N VAL A 28 0.91 13.07 2.59
CA VAL A 28 -0.21 12.13 2.68
C VAL A 28 -0.88 11.98 1.32
N ARG A 29 -1.07 10.73 0.90
CA ARG A 29 -1.88 10.43 -0.27
C ARG A 29 -3.12 9.64 0.17
N ARG A 30 -4.28 10.24 -0.03
CA ARG A 30 -5.57 9.56 0.19
C ARG A 30 -5.91 8.80 -1.08
N TYR A 31 -5.44 7.57 -1.16
CA TYR A 31 -5.43 6.79 -2.40
C TYR A 31 -6.82 6.37 -2.90
N LEU A 32 -7.88 6.52 -2.08
CA LEU A 32 -9.26 6.30 -2.54
C LEU A 32 -9.80 7.50 -3.33
N GLU A 33 -9.26 8.69 -3.09
CA GLU A 33 -9.62 9.94 -3.78
C GLU A 33 -8.62 10.25 -4.89
N ASP A 34 -7.34 10.17 -4.56
CA ASP A 34 -6.23 10.34 -5.49
C ASP A 34 -5.71 8.94 -5.86
N VAL A 35 -6.46 8.28 -6.74
CA VAL A 35 -6.25 6.87 -7.06
C VAL A 35 -4.93 6.68 -7.81
N PRO A 36 -4.06 5.76 -7.32
CA PRO A 36 -2.80 5.50 -8.02
C PRO A 36 -3.03 4.85 -9.39
N SER A 37 -2.24 5.25 -10.35
CA SER A 37 -2.23 4.63 -11.67
C SER A 37 -1.60 3.23 -11.58
N GLU A 38 -1.76 2.43 -12.63
CA GLU A 38 -1.08 1.13 -12.71
C GLU A 38 0.43 1.27 -12.60
N ALA A 39 1.00 2.31 -13.22
CA ALA A 39 2.43 2.59 -13.14
C ALA A 39 2.87 2.91 -11.70
N GLU A 40 2.08 3.69 -10.97
CA GLU A 40 2.36 4.03 -9.57
C GLU A 40 2.24 2.81 -8.65
N ILE A 41 1.27 1.93 -8.90
CA ILE A 41 1.12 0.68 -8.15
C ILE A 41 2.34 -0.22 -8.42
N ARG A 42 2.77 -0.32 -9.67
CA ARG A 42 3.94 -1.10 -10.05
C ARG A 42 5.20 -0.57 -9.36
N GLU A 43 5.36 0.75 -9.33
CA GLU A 43 6.49 1.38 -8.64
C GLU A 43 6.49 1.10 -7.14
N VAL A 44 5.34 1.21 -6.48
CA VAL A 44 5.27 0.94 -5.03
C VAL A 44 5.53 -0.54 -4.73
N LEU A 45 5.11 -1.46 -5.60
CA LEU A 45 5.41 -2.88 -5.46
C LEU A 45 6.93 -3.14 -5.53
N GLU A 46 7.64 -2.47 -6.43
CA GLU A 46 9.09 -2.57 -6.51
C GLU A 46 9.75 -2.06 -5.22
N ARG A 47 9.28 -0.93 -4.69
CA ARG A 47 9.76 -0.36 -3.44
C ARG A 47 9.49 -1.26 -2.24
N LEU A 48 8.36 -1.98 -2.25
CA LEU A 48 7.98 -2.95 -1.23
C LEU A 48 8.74 -4.27 -1.35
N GLY A 49 9.18 -4.61 -2.55
CA GLY A 49 9.74 -5.93 -2.82
C GLY A 49 8.70 -7.04 -2.74
N LEU A 50 7.43 -6.72 -3.06
CA LEU A 50 6.30 -7.64 -2.95
C LEU A 50 5.59 -7.83 -4.29
N GLU A 51 4.79 -8.88 -4.36
CA GLU A 51 3.93 -9.15 -5.49
C GLU A 51 2.55 -8.48 -5.29
N PRO A 52 1.80 -8.19 -6.37
CA PRO A 52 0.52 -7.48 -6.21
C PRO A 52 -0.50 -8.22 -5.35
N TRP A 53 -0.51 -9.55 -5.33
CA TRP A 53 -1.40 -10.31 -4.46
C TRP A 53 -1.03 -10.18 -2.98
N ASP A 54 0.23 -9.86 -2.66
CA ASP A 54 0.68 -9.65 -1.28
C ASP A 54 0.12 -8.37 -0.66
N ILE A 55 -0.23 -7.39 -1.48
CA ILE A 55 -0.79 -6.12 -1.03
C ILE A 55 -2.31 -6.03 -1.21
N THR A 56 -2.94 -7.10 -1.61
CA THR A 56 -4.40 -7.14 -1.85
C THR A 56 -5.13 -7.65 -0.62
N ARG A 57 -6.17 -6.93 -0.22
CA ARG A 57 -7.05 -7.31 0.89
C ARG A 57 -8.03 -8.38 0.43
N THR A 58 -7.55 -9.61 0.31
CA THR A 58 -8.31 -10.74 -0.23
C THR A 58 -9.48 -11.19 0.65
N SER A 59 -9.47 -10.83 1.93
CA SER A 59 -10.57 -11.11 2.87
C SER A 59 -11.69 -10.07 2.84
N ASP A 60 -11.48 -8.93 2.16
CA ASP A 60 -12.51 -7.90 2.01
C ASP A 60 -13.65 -8.46 1.13
N PRO A 61 -14.94 -8.21 1.47
CA PRO A 61 -16.07 -8.64 0.64
C PRO A 61 -15.95 -8.19 -0.83
N LEU A 62 -15.37 -7.03 -1.08
CA LEU A 62 -15.15 -6.52 -2.44
C LEU A 62 -14.22 -7.44 -3.24
N ALA A 63 -13.28 -8.12 -2.60
CA ALA A 63 -12.40 -9.08 -3.27
C ALA A 63 -13.20 -10.25 -3.86
N LYS A 64 -14.21 -10.74 -3.14
CA LYS A 64 -15.11 -11.78 -3.62
C LYS A 64 -16.01 -11.26 -4.75
N GLU A 65 -16.60 -10.09 -4.56
CA GLU A 65 -17.52 -9.49 -5.53
C GLU A 65 -16.86 -9.22 -6.87
N THR A 66 -15.61 -8.77 -6.87
CA THR A 66 -14.88 -8.40 -8.08
C THR A 66 -14.15 -9.56 -8.74
N GLY A 67 -14.06 -10.72 -8.07
CA GLY A 67 -13.39 -11.90 -8.62
C GLY A 67 -11.87 -11.85 -8.56
N VAL A 68 -11.27 -10.92 -7.82
CA VAL A 68 -9.81 -10.80 -7.73
C VAL A 68 -9.16 -12.08 -7.20
N ARG A 69 -9.85 -12.80 -6.31
CA ARG A 69 -9.34 -14.03 -5.72
C ARG A 69 -9.07 -15.13 -6.75
N ASP A 70 -9.76 -15.08 -7.89
CA ASP A 70 -9.67 -16.08 -8.94
C ASP A 70 -8.55 -15.79 -9.94
N LEU A 71 -7.88 -14.64 -9.81
CA LEU A 71 -6.74 -14.30 -10.65
C LEU A 71 -5.54 -15.19 -10.32
N PRO A 72 -4.75 -15.60 -11.33
CA PRO A 72 -3.59 -16.45 -11.08
C PRO A 72 -2.50 -15.71 -10.31
N ARG A 73 -1.89 -16.40 -9.34
CA ARG A 73 -0.78 -15.89 -8.54
C ARG A 73 0.53 -16.45 -9.07
N GLU A 74 0.87 -16.09 -10.28
CA GLU A 74 2.06 -16.56 -10.95
C GLU A 74 3.07 -15.41 -11.11
N ALA A 75 4.36 -15.72 -10.95
CA ALA A 75 5.43 -14.74 -11.10
C ALA A 75 5.71 -14.44 -12.59
N THR A 76 4.66 -14.06 -13.32
CA THR A 76 4.69 -13.71 -14.73
C THR A 76 4.11 -12.31 -14.93
N GLU A 77 4.55 -11.64 -15.99
CA GLU A 77 4.06 -10.28 -16.29
C GLU A 77 2.55 -10.25 -16.58
N PRO A 78 1.97 -11.18 -17.35
CA PRO A 78 0.52 -11.18 -17.56
C PRO A 78 -0.29 -11.33 -16.26
N ALA A 79 0.14 -12.19 -15.33
CA ALA A 79 -0.52 -12.36 -14.04
C ALA A 79 -0.38 -11.11 -13.18
N ARG A 80 0.81 -10.53 -13.07
CA ARG A 80 1.04 -9.29 -12.33
C ARG A 80 0.19 -8.15 -12.88
N GLN A 81 0.15 -8.00 -14.19
CA GLN A 81 -0.63 -6.95 -14.85
C GLN A 81 -2.12 -7.07 -14.54
N ALA A 82 -2.68 -8.29 -14.51
CA ALA A 82 -4.07 -8.52 -14.19
C ALA A 82 -4.40 -8.05 -12.76
N TRP A 83 -3.53 -8.36 -11.78
CA TRP A 83 -3.71 -7.92 -10.39
C TRP A 83 -3.56 -6.40 -10.26
N ILE A 84 -2.56 -5.82 -10.92
CA ILE A 84 -2.30 -4.37 -10.87
C ILE A 84 -3.48 -3.60 -11.46
N ALA A 85 -4.00 -4.02 -12.61
CA ALA A 85 -5.18 -3.41 -13.24
C ALA A 85 -6.39 -3.49 -12.31
N HIS A 86 -6.56 -4.60 -11.61
CA HIS A 86 -7.65 -4.78 -10.66
C HIS A 86 -7.53 -3.81 -9.48
N LEU A 87 -6.33 -3.67 -8.91
CA LEU A 87 -6.09 -2.74 -7.80
C LEU A 87 -6.28 -1.28 -8.22
N ALA A 88 -5.90 -0.91 -9.43
CA ALA A 88 -6.11 0.44 -9.95
C ALA A 88 -7.60 0.74 -10.12
N THR A 89 -8.39 -0.26 -10.49
CA THR A 89 -9.85 -0.15 -10.63
C THR A 89 -10.56 -0.16 -9.27
N HIS A 90 -10.04 -0.93 -8.32
CA HIS A 90 -10.62 -1.11 -6.98
C HIS A 90 -9.59 -0.79 -5.88
N PRO A 91 -9.21 0.50 -5.71
CA PRO A 91 -8.15 0.87 -4.77
C PRO A 91 -8.46 0.51 -3.31
N LYS A 92 -9.73 0.34 -2.95
CA LYS A 92 -10.12 -0.13 -1.61
C LYS A 92 -9.49 -1.47 -1.25
N LEU A 93 -9.09 -2.27 -2.23
CA LEU A 93 -8.46 -3.57 -2.01
C LEU A 93 -6.97 -3.46 -1.67
N ILE A 94 -6.36 -2.29 -1.79
CA ILE A 94 -4.94 -2.10 -1.45
C ILE A 94 -4.76 -2.10 0.06
N GLN A 95 -3.80 -2.86 0.57
CA GLN A 95 -3.40 -2.83 1.99
C GLN A 95 -2.94 -1.41 2.38
N ARG A 96 -3.20 -1.01 3.61
CA ARG A 96 -2.91 0.34 4.12
C ARG A 96 -2.59 0.31 5.61
N PRO A 97 -1.78 1.27 6.08
CA PRO A 97 -1.08 2.27 5.29
C PRO A 97 0.16 1.70 4.61
N ILE A 98 0.57 2.32 3.50
CA ILE A 98 1.85 2.04 2.86
C ILE A 98 2.73 3.27 3.03
N ILE A 99 3.90 3.10 3.62
CA ILE A 99 4.87 4.18 3.80
C ILE A 99 6.04 3.96 2.84
N THR A 100 6.33 4.96 2.01
CA THR A 100 7.58 5.04 1.27
C THR A 100 8.56 5.86 2.10
N ALA A 101 9.62 5.22 2.56
CA ALA A 101 10.62 5.82 3.43
C ALA A 101 11.58 6.73 2.66
N GLU A 102 12.43 7.48 3.37
CA GLU A 102 13.37 8.41 2.75
C GLU A 102 14.41 7.73 1.87
N ASP A 103 14.75 6.47 2.15
CA ASP A 103 15.68 5.69 1.32
C ASP A 103 15.04 5.17 0.02
N GLY A 104 13.76 5.44 -0.20
CA GLY A 104 13.03 5.01 -1.39
C GLY A 104 12.41 3.62 -1.29
N THR A 105 12.66 2.87 -0.22
CA THR A 105 11.98 1.60 0.03
C THR A 105 10.63 1.85 0.69
N ALA A 106 9.71 0.89 0.59
CA ALA A 106 8.39 1.00 1.18
C ALA A 106 8.06 -0.19 2.05
N LEU A 107 7.07 -0.02 2.92
CA LEU A 107 6.53 -1.11 3.74
C LEU A 107 5.07 -0.85 4.08
N ILE A 108 4.34 -1.94 4.35
CA ILE A 108 2.97 -1.87 4.87
C ILE A 108 3.09 -1.68 6.38
N ALA A 109 2.64 -0.51 6.88
CA ALA A 109 2.90 -0.07 8.25
C ALA A 109 1.66 -0.22 9.15
N ARG A 110 1.25 -1.45 9.41
CA ARG A 110 0.04 -1.75 10.20
C ARG A 110 0.32 -1.92 11.70
N SER A 111 1.54 -1.65 12.14
CA SER A 111 1.94 -1.71 13.55
C SER A 111 2.89 -0.57 13.88
N ASP A 112 3.01 -0.24 15.16
CA ASP A 112 3.97 0.78 15.61
C ASP A 112 5.40 0.39 15.24
N GLU A 113 5.74 -0.91 15.33
CA GLU A 113 7.05 -1.41 14.92
C GLU A 113 7.33 -1.13 13.45
N ALA A 114 6.35 -1.34 12.57
CA ALA A 114 6.51 -1.08 11.14
C ALA A 114 6.68 0.42 10.86
N VAL A 115 5.98 1.29 11.59
CA VAL A 115 6.15 2.74 11.46
C VAL A 115 7.55 3.15 11.91
N HIS A 116 8.04 2.62 13.03
CA HIS A 116 9.41 2.89 13.50
C HIS A 116 10.45 2.37 12.51
N GLU A 117 10.21 1.21 11.90
CA GLU A 117 11.07 0.69 10.85
C GLU A 117 11.16 1.66 9.67
N ALA A 118 10.02 2.20 9.22
CA ALA A 118 10.00 3.19 8.16
C ALA A 118 10.82 4.43 8.52
N LEU A 119 10.67 4.92 9.75
CA LEU A 119 11.41 6.08 10.25
C LEU A 119 12.92 5.83 10.32
N SER A 120 13.34 4.59 10.53
CA SER A 120 14.75 4.22 10.61
C SER A 120 15.44 4.14 9.23
N ARG A 121 14.66 4.04 8.15
CA ARG A 121 15.16 3.91 6.78
C ARG A 121 15.45 5.28 6.16
N ARG A 122 16.62 5.81 6.43
CA ARG A 122 17.04 7.12 5.93
C ARG A 122 17.89 6.98 4.68
N GLY A 123 17.66 7.90 3.73
CA GLY A 123 18.44 7.96 2.50
C GLY A 123 19.85 8.48 2.66
#